data_694072f7d2290d9fc091a8e1aaad3846
#
_entry.id   694072f7d2290d9fc091a8e1aaad3846
#
_cell.length_a   1.000
_cell.length_b   1.000
_cell.length_c   1.000
_cell.angle_alpha   90.00
_cell.angle_beta   90.00
_cell.angle_gamma   90.00
#
_symmetry.space_group_name_H-M   'P 1'
#
loop_
_entity.id
_entity.type
_entity.pdbx_description
1 polymer ?
#
loop_
_entity_poly.entity_id
_entity_poly.type
_entity_poly.pdbx_seq_one_letter_code
_entity_poly.pdbx_strand_id
1 'polypeptide(L)'
;MIASHIKPWADSGPEEKLDPNNGLLLCPNHDKLFDSGMISFDESGKILISSELDVNDKMFMNVNDHMKIKANEAQLKYLSYHRGHIFV
;
A
#
# COMPACT_ATOMS: atom_id res chain seq x y z
N MET A 1 10.16 -6.10 9.04
CA MET A 1 9.19 -5.29 8.27
C MET A 1 9.89 -4.09 7.67
N ILE A 2 9.40 -3.63 6.54
CA ILE A 2 9.97 -2.52 5.79
C ILE A 2 9.04 -1.32 5.87
N ALA A 3 9.59 -0.11 6.05
CA ALA A 3 8.82 1.12 5.98
C ALA A 3 8.62 1.48 4.50
N SER A 4 7.40 1.30 4.01
CA SER A 4 7.04 1.59 2.62
C SER A 4 6.40 2.96 2.51
N HIS A 5 6.81 3.78 1.54
CA HIS A 5 6.14 5.05 1.25
C HIS A 5 4.78 4.77 0.60
N ILE A 6 3.72 5.36 1.15
CA ILE A 6 2.37 5.20 0.61
C ILE A 6 2.26 5.97 -0.70
N LYS A 7 2.58 7.26 -0.69
CA LYS A 7 2.75 8.04 -1.90
C LYS A 7 4.19 7.87 -2.38
N PRO A 8 4.43 7.44 -3.63
CA PRO A 8 5.78 7.15 -4.09
C PRO A 8 6.75 8.31 -3.89
N TRP A 9 8.00 8.00 -3.58
CA TRP A 9 9.04 8.99 -3.36
C TRP A 9 9.14 10.00 -4.50
N ALA A 10 9.08 9.52 -5.75
CA ALA A 10 9.18 10.36 -6.93
C ALA A 10 8.02 11.35 -7.06
N ASP A 11 6.85 11.00 -6.53
CA ASP A 11 5.64 11.82 -6.60
C ASP A 11 5.45 12.70 -5.37
N SER A 12 6.29 12.53 -4.36
CA SER A 12 6.17 13.23 -3.08
C SER A 12 6.97 14.53 -3.09
N GLY A 13 6.37 15.60 -2.55
CA GLY A 13 7.09 16.84 -2.27
C GLY A 13 8.04 16.67 -1.07
N PRO A 14 8.91 17.68 -0.80
CA PRO A 14 9.87 17.58 0.30
C PRO A 14 9.22 17.30 1.66
N GLU A 15 8.07 17.91 1.95
CA GLU A 15 7.34 17.70 3.19
C GLU A 15 6.75 16.31 3.28
N GLU A 16 6.22 15.80 2.16
CA GLU A 16 5.63 14.48 2.10
C GLU A 16 6.66 13.37 2.25
N LYS A 17 7.87 13.58 1.72
CA LYS A 17 8.99 12.62 1.85
C LYS A 17 9.41 12.44 3.30
N LEU A 18 9.30 13.47 4.11
CA LEU A 18 9.69 13.47 5.51
C LEU A 18 8.53 13.19 6.47
N ASP A 19 7.30 13.11 5.95
CA ASP A 19 6.12 12.88 6.77
C ASP A 19 6.08 11.42 7.23
N PRO A 20 6.15 11.15 8.55
CA PRO A 20 6.08 9.77 9.05
C PRO A 20 4.75 9.08 8.73
N ASN A 21 3.68 9.86 8.46
CA ASN A 21 2.39 9.30 8.08
C ASN A 21 2.33 8.87 6.60
N ASN A 22 3.33 9.25 5.80
CA ASN A 22 3.48 8.75 4.44
C ASN A 22 4.26 7.44 4.44
N GLY A 23 3.92 6.54 5.34
CA GLY A 23 4.62 5.26 5.46
C GLY A 23 3.76 4.20 6.11
N LEU A 24 3.97 2.96 5.68
CA LEU A 24 3.37 1.76 6.24
C LEU A 24 4.48 0.74 6.51
N LEU A 25 4.35 0.01 7.62
CA LEU A 25 5.25 -1.11 7.89
C LEU A 25 4.67 -2.37 7.24
N LEU A 26 5.35 -2.87 6.23
CA LEU A 26 4.93 -4.06 5.49
C LEU A 26 6.07 -5.08 5.46
N CYS A 27 5.72 -6.37 5.38
CA CYS A 27 6.73 -7.38 5.10
C CYS A 27 7.27 -7.20 3.68
N PRO A 28 8.48 -7.69 3.36
CA PRO A 28 9.09 -7.45 2.04
C PRO A 28 8.22 -7.84 0.85
N ASN A 29 7.48 -8.93 0.96
CA ASN A 29 6.59 -9.39 -0.12
C ASN A 29 5.44 -8.41 -0.35
N HIS A 30 4.82 -7.94 0.73
CA HIS A 30 3.71 -6.99 0.64
C HIS A 30 4.19 -5.61 0.21
N ASP A 31 5.36 -5.18 0.67
CA ASP A 31 5.99 -3.93 0.24
C ASP A 31 6.15 -3.89 -1.28
N LYS A 32 6.68 -4.96 -1.85
CA LYS A 32 6.86 -5.08 -3.30
C LYS A 32 5.54 -5.00 -4.06
N LEU A 33 4.51 -5.70 -3.58
CA LEU A 33 3.18 -5.67 -4.20
C LEU A 33 2.53 -4.30 -4.08
N PHE A 34 2.68 -3.64 -2.94
CA PHE A 34 2.15 -2.32 -2.71
C PHE A 34 2.81 -1.28 -3.62
N ASP A 35 4.13 -1.32 -3.75
CA ASP A 35 4.88 -0.41 -4.63
C ASP A 35 4.53 -0.60 -6.11
N SER A 36 4.27 -1.83 -6.52
CA SER A 36 3.91 -2.12 -7.91
C SER A 36 2.44 -1.87 -8.22
N GLY A 37 1.63 -1.53 -7.20
CA GLY A 37 0.21 -1.27 -7.38
C GLY A 37 -0.66 -2.53 -7.46
N MET A 38 -0.12 -3.69 -7.14
CA MET A 38 -0.88 -4.95 -7.13
C MET A 38 -1.78 -5.08 -5.91
N ILE A 39 -1.46 -4.39 -4.81
CA ILE A 39 -2.33 -4.27 -3.64
C ILE A 39 -2.40 -2.82 -3.18
N SER A 40 -3.48 -2.49 -2.51
CA SER A 40 -3.66 -1.21 -1.82
C SER A 40 -4.56 -1.45 -0.61
N PHE A 41 -5.00 -0.37 0.04
CA PHE A 41 -5.90 -0.46 1.19
C PHE A 41 -6.98 0.60 1.05
N ASP A 42 -8.20 0.26 1.47
CA ASP A 42 -9.32 1.18 1.40
C ASP A 42 -9.39 2.11 2.63
N GLU A 43 -10.46 2.90 2.70
CA GLU A 43 -10.66 3.88 3.78
C GLU A 43 -10.79 3.24 5.16
N SER A 44 -11.18 1.97 5.22
CA SER A 44 -11.29 1.22 6.48
C SER A 44 -10.01 0.45 6.82
N GLY A 45 -8.99 0.52 5.96
CA GLY A 45 -7.75 -0.21 6.11
C GLY A 45 -7.81 -1.64 5.60
N LYS A 46 -8.91 -2.02 4.94
CA LYS A 46 -9.05 -3.34 4.35
C LYS A 46 -8.26 -3.45 3.05
N ILE A 47 -7.61 -4.59 2.84
CA ILE A 47 -6.80 -4.81 1.64
C ILE A 47 -7.65 -4.79 0.36
N LEU A 48 -7.10 -4.16 -0.67
CA LEU A 48 -7.59 -4.22 -2.03
C LEU A 48 -6.57 -4.98 -2.85
N ILE A 49 -7.01 -5.98 -3.60
CA ILE A 49 -6.13 -6.84 -4.41
C ILE A 49 -6.48 -6.64 -5.87
N SER A 50 -5.47 -6.33 -6.69
CA SER A 50 -5.65 -6.16 -8.13
C SER A 50 -6.11 -7.45 -8.78
N SER A 51 -7.01 -7.33 -9.76
CA SER A 51 -7.43 -8.46 -10.59
C SER A 51 -6.30 -8.99 -11.47
N GLU A 52 -5.23 -8.22 -11.64
CA GLU A 52 -4.04 -8.66 -12.39
C GLU A 52 -3.15 -9.59 -11.59
N LEU A 53 -3.35 -9.68 -10.27
CA LEU A 53 -2.58 -10.57 -9.40
C LEU A 53 -3.16 -11.99 -9.50
N ASP A 54 -2.34 -12.93 -9.95
CA ASP A 54 -2.70 -14.34 -10.10
C ASP A 54 -2.98 -14.98 -8.73
N VAL A 55 -3.88 -15.97 -8.70
CA VAL A 55 -4.19 -16.75 -7.50
C VAL A 55 -2.93 -17.42 -6.92
N ASN A 56 -2.08 -17.96 -7.78
CA ASN A 56 -0.83 -18.58 -7.35
C ASN A 56 0.12 -17.56 -6.73
N ASP A 57 0.19 -16.36 -7.29
CA ASP A 57 1.01 -15.27 -6.72
C ASP A 57 0.48 -14.82 -5.37
N LYS A 58 -0.85 -14.75 -5.20
CA LYS A 58 -1.45 -14.44 -3.90
C LYS A 58 -1.02 -15.45 -2.83
N MET A 59 -1.08 -16.73 -3.16
CA MET A 59 -0.68 -17.81 -2.24
C MET A 59 0.81 -17.73 -1.93
N PHE A 60 1.64 -17.56 -2.94
CA PHE A 60 3.09 -17.49 -2.80
C PHE A 60 3.51 -16.27 -1.97
N MET A 61 2.86 -15.12 -2.18
CA MET A 61 3.17 -13.86 -1.48
C MET A 61 2.42 -13.72 -0.16
N ASN A 62 1.66 -14.73 0.24
CA ASN A 62 0.88 -14.76 1.49
C ASN A 62 -0.12 -13.59 1.59
N VAL A 63 -0.86 -13.36 0.50
CA VAL A 63 -1.86 -12.29 0.41
C VAL A 63 -3.25 -12.91 0.43
N ASN A 64 -4.16 -12.35 1.22
CA ASN A 64 -5.55 -12.80 1.28
C ASN A 64 -6.51 -11.62 1.51
N ASP A 65 -7.80 -11.84 1.21
CA ASP A 65 -8.84 -10.82 1.26
C ASP A 65 -9.20 -10.34 2.68
N HIS A 66 -8.68 -11.01 3.70
CA HIS A 66 -9.00 -10.71 5.10
C HIS A 66 -7.98 -9.80 5.77
N MET A 67 -6.93 -9.43 5.07
CA MET A 67 -5.88 -8.58 5.61
C MET A 67 -6.39 -7.17 5.86
N LYS A 68 -5.99 -6.59 6.99
CA LYS A 68 -6.33 -5.21 7.37
C LYS A 68 -5.13 -4.53 8.01
N ILE A 69 -5.10 -3.22 7.88
CA ILE A 69 -4.16 -2.37 8.61
C ILE A 69 -4.93 -1.32 9.41
N LYS A 70 -4.28 -0.78 10.45
CA LYS A 70 -4.79 0.42 11.12
C LYS A 70 -4.10 1.62 10.49
N ALA A 71 -4.90 2.57 10.01
CA ALA A 71 -4.38 3.79 9.42
C ALA A 71 -5.06 5.00 10.05
N ASN A 72 -4.27 6.04 10.34
CA ASN A 72 -4.79 7.31 10.80
C ASN A 72 -5.26 8.16 9.60
N GLU A 73 -5.89 9.32 9.87
CA GLU A 73 -6.42 10.18 8.80
C GLU A 73 -5.35 10.64 7.81
N ALA A 74 -4.14 10.93 8.28
CA ALA A 74 -3.04 11.34 7.42
C ALA A 74 -2.60 10.21 6.49
N GLN A 75 -2.51 8.98 7.02
CA GLN A 75 -2.21 7.81 6.21
C GLN A 75 -3.32 7.52 5.20
N LEU A 76 -4.57 7.69 5.59
CA LEU A 76 -5.72 7.50 4.69
C LEU A 76 -5.67 8.46 3.51
N LYS A 77 -5.22 9.69 3.72
CA LYS A 77 -5.04 10.68 2.65
C LYS A 77 -4.02 10.18 1.62
N TYR A 78 -2.88 9.66 2.07
CA TYR A 78 -1.87 9.09 1.17
C TYR A 78 -2.35 7.83 0.49
N LEU A 79 -3.12 6.99 1.19
CA LEU A 79 -3.71 5.78 0.62
C LEU A 79 -4.70 6.11 -0.50
N SER A 80 -5.47 7.20 -0.35
CA SER A 80 -6.35 7.69 -1.41
C SER A 80 -5.56 8.00 -2.69
N TYR A 81 -4.41 8.64 -2.56
CA TYR A 81 -3.52 8.89 -3.70
C TYR A 81 -3.04 7.57 -4.33
N HIS A 82 -2.62 6.62 -3.49
CA HIS A 82 -2.14 5.32 -3.96
C HIS A 82 -3.22 4.58 -4.77
N ARG A 83 -4.45 4.56 -4.26
CA ARG A 83 -5.57 3.93 -4.97
C ARG A 83 -5.84 4.57 -6.34
N GLY A 84 -5.71 5.89 -6.42
CA GLY A 84 -6.03 6.62 -7.64
C GLY A 84 -4.93 6.64 -8.68
N HIS A 85 -3.67 6.46 -8.29
CA HIS A 85 -2.53 6.69 -9.19
C HIS A 85 -1.60 5.48 -9.33
N ILE A 86 -1.55 4.61 -8.33
CA ILE A 86 -0.60 3.49 -8.29
C ILE A 86 -1.31 2.14 -8.41
N PHE A 87 -2.42 1.97 -7.72
CA PHE A 87 -3.17 0.71 -7.71
C PHE A 87 -3.75 0.40 -9.10
N VAL A 88 -3.52 -0.81 -9.59
CA VAL A 88 -3.95 -1.26 -10.92
C VAL A 88 -5.15 -2.22 -10.93
#